data_17d661074b9bf186ca7b40b92efcd6c7
#
_entry.id   17d661074b9bf186ca7b40b92efcd6c7
#
_cell.length_a   1.000
_cell.length_b   1.000
_cell.length_c   1.000
_cell.angle_alpha   90.00
_cell.angle_beta   90.00
_cell.angle_gamma   90.00
#
_symmetry.space_group_name_H-M   'P 1'
#
loop_
_entity.id
_entity.type
_entity.pdbx_description
1 polymer ?
#
loop_
_entity_poly.entity_id
_entity_poly.type
_entity_poly.pdbx_seq_one_letter_code
_entity_poly.pdbx_strand_id
1 'polypeptide(L)'
;YMAERNYEYDFDVDELLSALLESSEFTFSEKQQLAISTAARNGLVILTGGPGTGKTTTVRGILQVFEALGLDTLLAAPTGRAAKRLSDLTGMEAKTIHRLLEAGFAGGGRTVFARSVTNPLECDAVILDEVSMVDITLMQALINALPHGARLVLVGDADQLPPVGPGNFLRDLITSHRVPTIQLTEIFRQA
;
A
#
# COMPACT_ATOMS: atom_id res chain seq x y z
N TYR A 1 -9.90 13.70 -1.38
CA TYR A 1 -9.68 13.54 -2.83
C TYR A 1 -9.36 12.09 -3.21
N MET A 2 -8.28 11.45 -2.68
CA MET A 2 -7.98 10.04 -2.95
C MET A 2 -8.97 9.09 -2.27
N ALA A 3 -9.34 9.37 -1.03
CA ALA A 3 -10.26 8.54 -0.23
C ALA A 3 -11.68 8.45 -0.80
N GLU A 4 -12.07 9.41 -1.63
CA GLU A 4 -13.40 9.50 -2.24
C GLU A 4 -13.40 9.03 -3.70
N ARG A 5 -12.22 8.66 -4.23
CA ARG A 5 -12.11 8.24 -5.62
C ARG A 5 -12.45 6.77 -5.76
N ASN A 6 -13.41 6.48 -6.63
CA ASN A 6 -13.75 5.16 -7.10
C ASN A 6 -13.38 5.04 -8.58
N TYR A 7 -12.94 3.85 -8.99
CA TYR A 7 -12.63 3.54 -10.37
C TYR A 7 -13.75 2.68 -10.95
N GLU A 8 -14.26 3.13 -12.09
CA GLU A 8 -15.21 2.40 -12.91
C GLU A 8 -14.46 1.81 -14.10
N TYR A 9 -14.90 0.66 -14.58
CA TYR A 9 -14.28 -0.07 -15.67
C TYR A 9 -15.30 -0.31 -16.76
N ASP A 10 -14.86 -0.28 -18.02
CA ASP A 10 -15.70 -0.56 -19.19
C ASP A 10 -16.02 -2.06 -19.37
N PHE A 11 -15.55 -2.90 -18.44
CA PHE A 11 -15.73 -4.35 -18.41
C PHE A 11 -16.13 -4.83 -17.00
N ASP A 12 -16.58 -6.07 -16.90
CA ASP A 12 -16.94 -6.67 -15.62
C ASP A 12 -15.69 -6.99 -14.79
N VAL A 13 -15.38 -6.09 -13.87
CA VAL A 13 -14.22 -6.25 -12.97
C VAL A 13 -14.43 -7.39 -11.95
N ASP A 14 -15.67 -7.77 -11.65
CA ASP A 14 -15.95 -8.90 -10.76
C ASP A 14 -15.64 -10.23 -11.45
N GLU A 15 -15.92 -10.35 -12.73
CA GLU A 15 -15.54 -11.52 -13.53
C GLU A 15 -14.01 -11.64 -13.60
N LEU A 16 -13.29 -10.53 -13.87
CA LEU A 16 -11.83 -10.52 -13.86
C LEU A 16 -11.26 -10.94 -12.50
N LEU A 17 -11.78 -10.37 -11.41
CA LEU A 17 -11.33 -10.68 -10.04
C LEU A 17 -11.58 -12.16 -9.71
N SER A 18 -12.74 -12.70 -10.06
CA SER A 18 -13.08 -14.11 -9.83
C SER A 18 -12.13 -15.03 -10.58
N ALA A 19 -11.89 -14.77 -11.86
CA ALA A 19 -10.97 -15.57 -12.70
C ALA A 19 -9.52 -15.53 -12.16
N LEU A 20 -9.04 -14.35 -11.73
CA LEU A 20 -7.70 -14.20 -11.16
C LEU A 20 -7.57 -14.92 -9.82
N LEU A 21 -8.57 -14.82 -8.95
CA LEU A 21 -8.56 -15.48 -7.64
C LEU A 21 -8.63 -17.01 -7.79
N GLU A 22 -9.39 -17.53 -8.75
CA GLU A 22 -9.48 -18.96 -9.04
C GLU A 22 -8.18 -19.52 -9.66
N SER A 23 -7.50 -18.74 -10.50
CA SER A 23 -6.24 -19.15 -11.15
C SER A 23 -5.00 -18.92 -10.28
N SER A 24 -5.16 -18.23 -9.14
CA SER A 24 -4.04 -17.92 -8.25
C SER A 24 -3.46 -19.16 -7.58
N GLU A 25 -2.15 -19.17 -7.36
CA GLU A 25 -1.46 -20.17 -6.52
C GLU A 25 -1.90 -20.13 -5.05
N PHE A 26 -2.60 -19.05 -4.65
CA PHE A 26 -3.03 -18.83 -3.27
C PHE A 26 -4.54 -18.98 -3.13
N THR A 27 -4.94 -19.63 -2.05
CA THR A 27 -6.34 -19.59 -1.60
C THR A 27 -6.51 -18.39 -0.70
N PHE A 28 -7.37 -17.46 -1.11
CA PHE A 28 -7.66 -16.24 -0.34
C PHE A 28 -8.91 -16.42 0.51
N SER A 29 -8.85 -16.01 1.77
CA SER A 29 -10.05 -15.92 2.62
C SER A 29 -11.00 -14.83 2.12
N GLU A 30 -12.26 -14.84 2.59
CA GLU A 30 -13.25 -13.83 2.21
C GLU A 30 -12.77 -12.39 2.46
N LYS A 31 -12.09 -12.16 3.60
CA LYS A 31 -11.53 -10.83 3.92
C LYS A 31 -10.37 -10.43 3.02
N GLN A 32 -9.55 -11.38 2.61
CA GLN A 32 -8.48 -11.13 1.66
C GLN A 32 -9.04 -10.82 0.27
N GLN A 33 -10.04 -11.57 -0.18
CA GLN A 33 -10.74 -11.29 -1.44
C GLN A 33 -11.41 -9.90 -1.41
N LEU A 34 -12.06 -9.56 -0.30
CA LEU A 34 -12.63 -8.22 -0.10
C LEU A 34 -11.57 -7.13 -0.18
N ALA A 35 -10.38 -7.33 0.42
CA ALA A 35 -9.29 -6.37 0.35
C ALA A 35 -8.78 -6.18 -1.08
N ILE A 36 -8.63 -7.27 -1.82
CA ILE A 36 -8.18 -7.26 -3.22
C ILE A 36 -9.21 -6.52 -4.10
N SER A 37 -10.48 -6.85 -3.98
CA SER A 37 -11.54 -6.19 -4.75
C SER A 37 -11.70 -4.71 -4.39
N THR A 38 -11.54 -4.37 -3.10
CA THR A 38 -11.58 -2.98 -2.64
C THR A 38 -10.41 -2.17 -3.20
N ALA A 39 -9.19 -2.73 -3.23
CA ALA A 39 -8.02 -2.08 -3.80
C ALA A 39 -8.17 -1.81 -5.31
N ALA A 40 -8.82 -2.71 -6.05
CA ALA A 40 -9.10 -2.51 -7.46
C ALA A 40 -10.03 -1.31 -7.72
N ARG A 41 -10.97 -1.04 -6.82
CA ARG A 41 -12.04 -0.04 -7.02
C ARG A 41 -11.80 1.31 -6.36
N ASN A 42 -10.89 1.39 -5.38
CA ASN A 42 -10.73 2.61 -4.58
C ASN A 42 -9.35 3.25 -4.77
N GLY A 43 -9.31 4.58 -4.67
CA GLY A 43 -8.07 5.33 -4.77
C GLY A 43 -7.18 5.25 -3.53
N LEU A 44 -7.77 4.97 -2.36
CA LEU A 44 -7.06 4.79 -1.10
C LEU A 44 -7.71 3.66 -0.30
N VAL A 45 -6.91 2.69 0.13
CA VAL A 45 -7.36 1.53 0.91
C VAL A 45 -6.37 1.24 2.04
N ILE A 46 -6.88 0.85 3.19
CA ILE A 46 -6.09 0.38 4.32
C ILE A 46 -6.31 -1.11 4.50
N LEU A 47 -5.20 -1.86 4.54
CA LEU A 47 -5.14 -3.26 4.90
C LEU A 47 -4.41 -3.39 6.23
N THR A 48 -5.12 -3.76 7.29
CA THR A 48 -4.55 -3.92 8.62
C THR A 48 -4.71 -5.33 9.16
N GLY A 49 -3.87 -5.71 10.09
CA GLY A 49 -3.92 -7.01 10.77
C GLY A 49 -2.61 -7.32 11.47
N GLY A 50 -2.68 -8.18 12.47
CA GLY A 50 -1.53 -8.63 13.23
C GLY A 50 -0.54 -9.49 12.43
N PRO A 51 0.54 -9.95 13.08
CA PRO A 51 1.48 -10.88 12.46
C PRO A 51 0.80 -12.20 12.07
N GLY A 52 1.15 -12.75 10.91
CA GLY A 52 0.61 -14.03 10.43
C GLY A 52 -0.83 -14.01 9.90
N THR A 53 -1.45 -12.83 9.75
CA THR A 53 -2.81 -12.71 9.21
C THR A 53 -2.89 -12.73 7.67
N GLY A 54 -1.77 -12.93 6.99
CA GLY A 54 -1.75 -13.05 5.54
C GLY A 54 -1.74 -11.71 4.79
N LYS A 55 -1.32 -10.60 5.42
CA LYS A 55 -1.18 -9.29 4.74
C LYS A 55 -0.36 -9.39 3.46
N THR A 56 0.81 -10.04 3.52
CA THR A 56 1.69 -10.17 2.35
C THR A 56 1.06 -11.01 1.23
N THR A 57 0.33 -12.07 1.58
CA THR A 57 -0.42 -12.87 0.60
C THR A 57 -1.51 -12.01 -0.07
N THR A 58 -2.21 -11.18 0.71
CA THR A 58 -3.19 -10.24 0.17
C THR A 58 -2.53 -9.20 -0.75
N VAL A 59 -1.36 -8.67 -0.38
CA VAL A 59 -0.57 -7.77 -1.25
C VAL A 59 -0.23 -8.44 -2.58
N ARG A 60 0.17 -9.73 -2.59
CA ARG A 60 0.41 -10.46 -3.84
C ARG A 60 -0.86 -10.56 -4.70
N GLY A 61 -2.01 -10.82 -4.09
CA GLY A 61 -3.30 -10.80 -4.80
C GLY A 61 -3.64 -9.42 -5.37
N ILE A 62 -3.39 -8.34 -4.63
CA ILE A 62 -3.57 -6.96 -5.12
C ILE A 62 -2.64 -6.69 -6.32
N LEU A 63 -1.38 -7.12 -6.24
CA LEU A 63 -0.43 -6.95 -7.34
C LEU A 63 -0.86 -7.70 -8.61
N GLN A 64 -1.35 -8.94 -8.48
CA GLN A 64 -1.89 -9.70 -9.62
C GLN A 64 -3.04 -8.95 -10.31
N VAL A 65 -3.93 -8.37 -9.52
CA VAL A 65 -5.05 -7.59 -10.05
C VAL A 65 -4.57 -6.28 -10.69
N PHE A 66 -3.63 -5.58 -10.07
CA PHE A 66 -3.09 -4.34 -10.63
C PHE A 66 -2.33 -4.61 -11.94
N GLU A 67 -1.57 -5.69 -12.03
CA GLU A 67 -0.92 -6.14 -13.27
C GLU A 67 -1.94 -6.44 -14.36
N ALA A 68 -3.01 -7.18 -14.04
CA ALA A 68 -4.08 -7.50 -15.00
C ALA A 68 -4.86 -6.26 -15.46
N LEU A 69 -4.92 -5.23 -14.61
CA LEU A 69 -5.48 -3.91 -14.95
C LEU A 69 -4.48 -3.02 -15.72
N GLY A 70 -3.26 -3.48 -15.98
CA GLY A 70 -2.21 -2.73 -16.68
C GLY A 70 -1.66 -1.56 -15.87
N LEU A 71 -1.67 -1.63 -14.52
CA LEU A 71 -1.23 -0.56 -13.65
C LEU A 71 0.25 -0.68 -13.29
N ASP A 72 1.02 0.35 -13.57
CA ASP A 72 2.40 0.47 -13.09
C ASP A 72 2.40 0.68 -11.58
N THR A 73 2.84 -0.35 -10.85
CA THR A 73 2.79 -0.38 -9.38
C THR A 73 4.17 -0.29 -8.76
N LEU A 74 4.34 0.64 -7.82
CA LEU A 74 5.55 0.77 -7.00
C LEU A 74 5.31 0.21 -5.60
N LEU A 75 6.33 -0.51 -5.09
CA LEU A 75 6.34 -1.04 -3.74
C LEU A 75 7.27 -0.22 -2.85
N ALA A 76 6.79 0.14 -1.67
CA ALA A 76 7.57 0.90 -0.71
C ALA A 76 7.42 0.37 0.72
N ALA A 77 8.44 0.65 1.54
CA ALA A 77 8.43 0.40 2.97
C ALA A 77 9.27 1.47 3.71
N PRO A 78 9.08 1.67 5.03
CA PRO A 78 9.83 2.69 5.76
C PRO A 78 11.32 2.37 5.94
N THR A 79 11.69 1.11 5.98
CA THR A 79 13.07 0.67 6.24
C THR A 79 13.61 -0.24 5.14
N GLY A 80 14.94 -0.28 4.98
CA GLY A 80 15.58 -1.15 4.00
C GLY A 80 15.31 -2.63 4.25
N ARG A 81 15.21 -3.05 5.52
CA ARG A 81 14.88 -4.43 5.89
C ARG A 81 13.46 -4.79 5.48
N ALA A 82 12.50 -3.91 5.74
CA ALA A 82 11.10 -4.12 5.33
C ALA A 82 10.97 -4.11 3.80
N ALA A 83 11.62 -3.19 3.10
CA ALA A 83 11.64 -3.15 1.64
C ALA A 83 12.23 -4.44 1.04
N LYS A 84 13.37 -4.91 1.55
CA LYS A 84 13.96 -6.17 1.11
C LYS A 84 13.01 -7.35 1.32
N ARG A 85 12.41 -7.46 2.52
CA ARG A 85 11.44 -8.52 2.81
C ARG A 85 10.25 -8.46 1.87
N LEU A 86 9.73 -7.28 1.59
CA LEU A 86 8.62 -7.10 0.66
C LEU A 86 9.01 -7.55 -0.75
N SER A 87 10.23 -7.19 -1.22
CA SER A 87 10.74 -7.66 -2.51
C SER A 87 10.87 -9.18 -2.57
N ASP A 88 11.45 -9.80 -1.54
CA ASP A 88 11.65 -11.25 -1.49
C ASP A 88 10.33 -12.01 -1.52
N LEU A 89 9.28 -11.46 -0.89
CA LEU A 89 7.97 -12.09 -0.79
C LEU A 89 7.07 -11.84 -2.00
N THR A 90 7.24 -10.72 -2.70
CA THR A 90 6.40 -10.37 -3.87
C THR A 90 7.05 -10.70 -5.21
N GLY A 91 8.36 -10.86 -5.23
CA GLY A 91 9.13 -11.00 -6.47
C GLY A 91 9.35 -9.67 -7.22
N MET A 92 8.86 -8.55 -6.69
CA MET A 92 8.99 -7.21 -7.29
C MET A 92 9.94 -6.35 -6.46
N GLU A 93 10.66 -5.43 -7.12
CA GLU A 93 11.53 -4.49 -6.41
C GLU A 93 10.71 -3.56 -5.52
N ALA A 94 10.98 -3.59 -4.21
CA ALA A 94 10.48 -2.61 -3.26
C ALA A 94 11.61 -1.68 -2.81
N LYS A 95 11.30 -0.40 -2.64
CA LYS A 95 12.25 0.64 -2.21
C LYS A 95 11.84 1.19 -0.84
N THR A 96 12.80 1.76 -0.12
CA THR A 96 12.41 2.61 1.02
C THR A 96 11.70 3.86 0.51
N ILE A 97 10.78 4.42 1.33
CA ILE A 97 10.11 5.67 0.97
C ILE A 97 11.14 6.76 0.61
N HIS A 98 12.23 6.85 1.37
CA HIS A 98 13.30 7.81 1.10
C HIS A 98 13.95 7.61 -0.28
N ARG A 99 14.22 6.36 -0.67
CA ARG A 99 14.78 6.06 -2.00
C ARG A 99 13.75 6.30 -3.10
N LEU A 100 12.48 5.96 -2.84
CA LEU A 100 11.40 6.20 -3.79
C LEU A 100 11.22 7.70 -4.07
N LEU A 101 11.32 8.53 -3.03
CA LEU A 101 11.22 9.99 -3.13
C LEU A 101 12.53 10.67 -3.54
N GLU A 102 13.59 9.90 -3.81
CA GLU A 102 14.91 10.43 -4.18
C GLU A 102 15.43 11.45 -3.15
N ALA A 103 15.48 10.99 -1.88
CA ALA A 103 15.91 11.82 -0.76
C ALA A 103 17.38 12.26 -0.92
N GLY A 104 17.60 13.55 -0.74
CA GLY A 104 18.92 14.18 -0.69
C GLY A 104 19.07 15.06 0.55
N PHE A 105 20.23 15.69 0.71
CA PHE A 105 20.50 16.60 1.81
C PHE A 105 20.73 18.01 1.26
N ALA A 106 19.98 18.98 1.78
CA ALA A 106 20.25 20.39 1.58
C ALA A 106 21.19 20.94 2.65
N GLY A 107 21.70 22.15 2.46
CA GLY A 107 22.53 22.82 3.45
C GLY A 107 21.93 22.78 4.86
N GLY A 108 22.75 22.44 5.86
CA GLY A 108 22.30 22.30 7.25
C GLY A 108 21.75 20.91 7.63
N GLY A 109 21.95 19.89 6.79
CA GLY A 109 21.53 18.50 7.11
C GLY A 109 20.03 18.23 6.97
N ARG A 110 19.28 19.14 6.37
CA ARG A 110 17.84 18.99 6.13
C ARG A 110 17.59 18.02 4.98
N THR A 111 16.78 17.01 5.21
CA THR A 111 16.32 16.11 4.15
C THR A 111 15.39 16.85 3.19
N VAL A 112 15.67 16.70 1.90
CA VAL A 112 14.82 17.18 0.80
C VAL A 112 14.49 16.03 -0.12
N PHE A 113 13.35 16.07 -0.76
CA PHE A 113 12.89 15.07 -1.69
C PHE A 113 12.82 15.66 -3.10
N ALA A 114 13.38 14.95 -4.08
CA ALA A 114 13.30 15.36 -5.48
C ALA A 114 11.91 15.10 -6.06
N ARG A 115 11.24 14.03 -5.61
CA ARG A 115 9.85 13.74 -5.99
C ARG A 115 8.88 14.57 -5.15
N SER A 116 7.93 15.22 -5.83
CA SER A 116 7.01 16.20 -5.23
C SER A 116 5.82 16.45 -6.14
N VAL A 117 4.93 17.38 -5.77
CA VAL A 117 3.81 17.81 -6.62
C VAL A 117 4.25 18.28 -8.01
N THR A 118 5.43 18.93 -8.11
CA THR A 118 5.97 19.45 -9.39
C THR A 118 6.83 18.43 -10.14
N ASN A 119 7.20 17.34 -9.49
CA ASN A 119 7.96 16.23 -10.06
C ASN A 119 7.44 14.91 -9.48
N PRO A 120 6.23 14.48 -9.86
CA PRO A 120 5.60 13.31 -9.25
C PRO A 120 6.32 12.01 -9.60
N LEU A 121 5.97 10.96 -8.88
CA LEU A 121 6.34 9.58 -9.22
C LEU A 121 5.70 9.20 -10.56
N GLU A 122 6.35 8.29 -11.25
CA GLU A 122 5.83 7.73 -12.50
C GLU A 122 5.24 6.36 -12.19
N CYS A 123 3.95 6.33 -11.83
CA CYS A 123 3.23 5.11 -11.48
C CYS A 123 1.71 5.34 -11.47
N ASP A 124 0.96 4.24 -11.52
CA ASP A 124 -0.50 4.24 -11.36
C ASP A 124 -0.93 3.84 -9.95
N ALA A 125 -0.06 3.12 -9.24
CA ALA A 125 -0.33 2.69 -7.87
C ALA A 125 0.94 2.64 -7.01
N VAL A 126 0.76 2.86 -5.72
CA VAL A 126 1.79 2.62 -4.70
C VAL A 126 1.21 1.71 -3.63
N ILE A 127 1.92 0.64 -3.29
CA ILE A 127 1.64 -0.17 -2.11
C ILE A 127 2.72 0.12 -1.09
N LEU A 128 2.32 0.63 0.07
CA LEU A 128 3.20 0.97 1.18
C LEU A 128 3.00 -0.01 2.32
N ASP A 129 4.00 -0.82 2.61
CA ASP A 129 3.99 -1.77 3.73
C ASP A 129 4.60 -1.16 5.00
N GLU A 130 4.29 -1.74 6.16
CA GLU A 130 4.74 -1.32 7.50
C GLU A 130 4.42 0.16 7.80
N VAL A 131 3.23 0.61 7.41
CA VAL A 131 2.80 2.02 7.54
C VAL A 131 2.76 2.49 9.00
N SER A 132 2.58 1.59 9.97
CA SER A 132 2.63 1.91 11.39
C SER A 132 3.94 2.59 11.84
N MET A 133 5.04 2.40 11.08
CA MET A 133 6.34 3.00 11.35
C MET A 133 6.56 4.36 10.65
N VAL A 134 5.60 4.81 9.84
CA VAL A 134 5.74 6.03 9.03
C VAL A 134 5.15 7.23 9.76
N ASP A 135 5.97 8.26 9.98
CA ASP A 135 5.51 9.52 10.57
C ASP A 135 4.73 10.37 9.56
N ILE A 136 4.02 11.38 10.08
CA ILE A 136 3.15 12.23 9.26
C ILE A 136 3.92 13.06 8.23
N THR A 137 5.15 13.44 8.53
CA THR A 137 5.99 14.25 7.64
C THR A 137 6.42 13.46 6.41
N LEU A 138 6.87 12.22 6.62
CA LEU A 138 7.26 11.32 5.54
C LEU A 138 6.04 10.88 4.71
N MET A 139 4.91 10.64 5.36
CA MET A 139 3.66 10.34 4.67
C MET A 139 3.18 11.52 3.81
N GLN A 140 3.26 12.74 4.33
CA GLN A 140 2.93 13.95 3.57
C GLN A 140 3.82 14.10 2.34
N ALA A 141 5.12 13.84 2.47
CA ALA A 141 6.04 13.87 1.34
C ALA A 141 5.67 12.85 0.27
N LEU A 142 5.32 11.62 0.68
CA LEU A 142 4.85 10.58 -0.25
C LEU A 142 3.56 10.99 -0.96
N ILE A 143 2.56 11.45 -0.23
CA ILE A 143 1.27 11.87 -0.81
C ILE A 143 1.46 13.00 -1.81
N ASN A 144 2.33 13.97 -1.51
CA ASN A 144 2.66 15.06 -2.41
C ASN A 144 3.39 14.63 -3.69
N ALA A 145 4.06 13.50 -3.65
CA ALA A 145 4.76 12.93 -4.79
C ALA A 145 3.90 11.97 -5.64
N LEU A 146 2.72 11.60 -5.17
CA LEU A 146 1.82 10.74 -5.95
C LEU A 146 1.24 11.51 -7.14
N PRO A 147 1.25 10.92 -8.35
CA PRO A 147 0.60 11.54 -9.50
C PRO A 147 -0.92 11.60 -9.30
N HIS A 148 -1.52 12.55 -10.00
CA HIS A 148 -2.98 12.68 -9.98
C HIS A 148 -3.62 11.44 -10.60
N GLY A 149 -4.48 10.78 -9.86
CA GLY A 149 -5.10 9.54 -10.32
C GLY A 149 -4.46 8.27 -9.79
N ALA A 150 -3.31 8.35 -9.14
CA ALA A 150 -2.69 7.16 -8.56
C ALA A 150 -3.50 6.58 -7.41
N ARG A 151 -3.38 5.26 -7.25
CA ARG A 151 -3.92 4.51 -6.11
C ARG A 151 -2.87 4.42 -5.00
N LEU A 152 -3.34 4.35 -3.76
CA LEU A 152 -2.49 4.12 -2.59
C LEU A 152 -3.08 3.02 -1.72
N VAL A 153 -2.34 1.94 -1.55
CA VAL A 153 -2.68 0.87 -0.61
C VAL A 153 -1.74 0.96 0.58
N LEU A 154 -2.30 1.17 1.75
CA LEU A 154 -1.59 1.27 3.02
C LEU A 154 -1.71 -0.06 3.76
N VAL A 155 -0.56 -0.71 4.01
CA VAL A 155 -0.50 -2.01 4.69
C VAL A 155 0.23 -1.84 6.01
N GLY A 156 -0.37 -2.30 7.10
CA GLY A 156 0.27 -2.16 8.41
C GLY A 156 -0.48 -2.91 9.51
N ASP A 157 0.01 -2.74 10.71
CA ASP A 157 -0.60 -3.29 11.91
C ASP A 157 -0.98 -2.12 12.83
N ALA A 158 -2.29 -1.91 12.99
CA ALA A 158 -2.81 -0.80 13.80
C ALA A 158 -2.51 -0.95 15.30
N ASP A 159 -2.20 -2.16 15.74
CA ASP A 159 -1.88 -2.49 17.13
C ASP A 159 -0.38 -2.41 17.45
N GLN A 160 0.46 -2.19 16.42
CA GLN A 160 1.89 -1.94 16.64
C GLN A 160 2.15 -0.57 17.28
N LEU A 161 3.37 -0.45 17.86
CA LEU A 161 3.83 0.82 18.41
C LEU A 161 3.82 1.94 17.35
N PRO A 162 3.42 3.15 17.74
CA PRO A 162 3.44 4.29 16.83
C PRO A 162 4.86 4.63 16.39
N PRO A 163 5.02 5.41 15.29
CA PRO A 163 6.32 5.85 14.83
C PRO A 163 7.04 6.70 15.91
N VAL A 164 8.37 6.75 15.82
CA VAL A 164 9.19 7.62 16.70
C VAL A 164 8.96 9.10 16.37
N GLY A 165 8.57 9.41 15.12
CA GLY A 165 8.24 10.76 14.66
C GLY A 165 6.82 11.20 15.07
N PRO A 166 6.43 12.44 14.73
CA PRO A 166 5.14 12.99 15.12
C PRO A 166 3.96 12.31 14.42
N GLY A 167 2.87 12.13 15.16
CA GLY A 167 1.57 11.65 14.70
C GLY A 167 1.46 10.11 14.61
N ASN A 168 0.23 9.64 14.58
CA ASN A 168 -0.10 8.24 14.33
C ASN A 168 -1.04 8.16 13.12
N PHE A 169 -0.47 8.42 11.94
CA PHE A 169 -1.20 8.57 10.70
C PHE A 169 -2.14 7.39 10.41
N LEU A 170 -1.64 6.15 10.56
CA LEU A 170 -2.44 4.95 10.27
C LEU A 170 -3.66 4.87 11.19
N ARG A 171 -3.45 5.05 12.50
CA ARG A 171 -4.53 4.96 13.50
C ARG A 171 -5.55 6.08 13.31
N ASP A 172 -5.08 7.30 13.03
CA ASP A 172 -5.95 8.46 12.81
C ASP A 172 -6.82 8.27 11.57
N LEU A 173 -6.25 7.74 10.47
CA LEU A 173 -7.02 7.38 9.28
C LEU A 173 -8.07 6.30 9.54
N ILE A 174 -7.72 5.23 10.23
CA ILE A 174 -8.65 4.15 10.59
C ILE A 174 -9.80 4.72 11.43
N THR A 175 -9.47 5.51 12.45
CA THR A 175 -10.45 6.11 13.37
C THR A 175 -11.36 7.12 12.66
N SER A 176 -10.90 7.74 11.60
CA SER A 176 -11.71 8.69 10.82
C SER A 176 -12.87 8.05 10.08
N HIS A 177 -12.84 6.75 9.85
CA HIS A 177 -13.78 5.97 9.04
C HIS A 177 -14.03 6.53 7.62
N ARG A 178 -13.11 7.34 7.10
CA ARG A 178 -13.21 7.95 5.77
C ARG A 178 -12.54 7.15 4.67
N VAL A 179 -11.75 6.14 5.04
CA VAL A 179 -10.99 5.31 4.12
C VAL A 179 -11.45 3.87 4.27
N PRO A 180 -11.75 3.17 3.17
CA PRO A 180 -12.02 1.74 3.20
C PRO A 180 -10.89 1.02 3.94
N THR A 181 -11.25 0.33 5.03
CA THR A 181 -10.30 -0.36 5.90
C THR A 181 -10.71 -1.80 6.03
N ILE A 182 -9.83 -2.72 5.64
CA ILE A 182 -10.04 -4.15 5.78
C ILE A 182 -9.09 -4.68 6.86
N GLN A 183 -9.67 -5.23 7.92
CA GLN A 183 -8.92 -5.83 9.01
C GLN A 183 -8.89 -7.35 8.85
N LEU A 184 -7.68 -7.89 8.61
CA LEU A 184 -7.43 -9.32 8.61
C LEU A 184 -7.29 -9.83 10.03
N THR A 185 -8.10 -10.80 10.41
CA THR A 185 -8.15 -11.36 11.77
C THR A 185 -7.80 -12.85 11.83
N GLU A 186 -7.82 -13.53 10.69
CA GLU A 186 -7.49 -14.95 10.62
C GLU A 186 -5.98 -15.15 10.67
N ILE A 187 -5.51 -16.00 11.56
CA ILE A 187 -4.08 -16.34 11.69
C ILE A 187 -3.81 -17.60 10.89
N PHE A 188 -3.03 -17.47 9.84
CA PHE A 188 -2.52 -18.60 9.07
C PHE A 188 -1.23 -19.11 9.72
N ARG A 189 -1.30 -20.26 10.41
CA ARG A 189 -0.09 -20.93 10.91
C ARG A 189 0.66 -21.49 9.71
N GLN A 190 1.88 -21.07 9.53
CA GLN A 190 2.80 -21.76 8.63
C GLN A 190 3.00 -23.18 9.21
N ALA A 191 2.66 -24.19 8.41
CA ALA A 191 2.95 -25.57 8.75
C ALA A 191 4.45 -25.85 8.60
#